data_0b4f98e2b5248fdcf3b7925ee654d3d9
#
_entry.id   0b4f98e2b5248fdcf3b7925ee654d3d9
#
_cell.length_a   1.000
_cell.length_b   1.000
_cell.length_c   1.000
_cell.angle_alpha   90.00
_cell.angle_beta   90.00
_cell.angle_gamma   90.00
#
_symmetry.space_group_name_H-M   'P 1'
#
loop_
_entity.id
_entity.type
_entity.pdbx_description
1 polymer ?
#
loop_
_entity_poly.entity_id
_entity_poly.type
_entity_poly.pdbx_seq_one_letter_code
_entity_poly.pdbx_strand_id
1 'polypeptide(L)'
;MGCRQVTGMATTMIPTIRAPRGNQLRCKGWQQEAALRCLMNNLDPEVAERPSDLVVYGGIGRAALNWDCFHAIVRELENLGNEETLLVQSGKPVAVFPTHELAPRVIIANSNLVGKWANWDHFNELDRKGLMMYGQMTAGSWIYIGTQGILQGTFQTFAALADRHSGGSLKGKLVVTGGVGGMGGAQPLSVTLNDGVVLAIDVDRTRIQRRVDTRYCDLLTEDLDEALALCESARREGRALSVGLVGNCADVLPEIVRRGVVVDVVTDQTSAHDPLNGYVPQGLTLDQAADLRQRDPEEYVRRSTASMVVHVNAMLALQQAGAVTFDYGNNIRRFAFDAGCADAFLIPGFVPEYIRPLFCTGQGPFRWVALSGDPKDIDRTDELALELFPDNEILNRWLRLARGRFAFQGLPARICWLGLGERARMGEAMNDLVRKGEISAPVAIGRDHLDTGSVASPYRETEKMLDGSDAVADWPILNALLNTASGATWVSFHHGGGVGMGYSLHAGQVTVADGTEIAAAKIRRVLNNDPGLGVVRHADAGYELAQQTAKEKGIHIPMAGN
;
A
#
# COMPACT_ATOMS: atom_id res chain seq x y z
N MET A 1 -18.49 55.08 20.39
CA MET A 1 -18.79 54.04 21.39
C MET A 1 -19.53 52.91 20.72
N GLY A 2 -19.04 51.71 20.74
CA GLY A 2 -19.66 50.51 20.15
C GLY A 2 -18.63 49.48 19.80
N CYS A 3 -18.02 48.85 20.82
CA CYS A 3 -17.11 47.74 20.69
C CYS A 3 -17.96 46.52 20.25
N ARG A 4 -17.81 46.03 19.01
CA ARG A 4 -18.36 44.74 18.60
C ARG A 4 -17.37 43.66 19.08
N GLN A 5 -17.82 42.86 20.05
CA GLN A 5 -17.18 41.62 20.44
C GLN A 5 -17.08 40.69 19.23
N VAL A 6 -15.87 40.27 18.96
CA VAL A 6 -15.59 39.17 18.05
C VAL A 6 -16.03 37.90 18.81
N THR A 7 -17.17 37.34 18.40
CA THR A 7 -17.65 36.05 18.87
C THR A 7 -16.66 34.98 18.41
N GLY A 8 -16.16 34.23 19.37
CA GLY A 8 -15.22 33.13 19.16
C GLY A 8 -15.75 32.12 18.12
N MET A 9 -14.92 31.74 17.18
CA MET A 9 -15.15 30.57 16.34
C MET A 9 -15.25 29.36 17.25
N ALA A 10 -16.45 28.79 17.33
CA ALA A 10 -16.63 27.48 17.90
C ALA A 10 -15.78 26.50 17.09
N THR A 11 -14.77 25.91 17.70
CA THR A 11 -14.02 24.81 17.14
C THR A 11 -15.02 23.66 17.00
N THR A 12 -15.58 23.47 15.79
CA THR A 12 -16.45 22.33 15.49
C THR A 12 -15.59 21.08 15.68
N MET A 13 -15.84 20.31 16.72
CA MET A 13 -15.19 19.02 16.92
C MET A 13 -15.55 18.14 15.73
N ILE A 14 -14.54 17.78 14.92
CA ILE A 14 -14.71 16.83 13.82
C ILE A 14 -15.05 15.48 14.47
N PRO A 15 -16.21 14.87 14.13
CA PRO A 15 -16.59 13.61 14.74
C PRO A 15 -15.60 12.51 14.36
N THR A 16 -15.30 11.63 15.30
CA THR A 16 -14.51 10.42 15.04
C THR A 16 -15.25 9.54 14.06
N ILE A 17 -14.66 9.29 12.90
CA ILE A 17 -15.25 8.43 11.87
C ILE A 17 -14.85 6.97 12.14
N ARG A 18 -15.84 6.08 12.14
CA ARG A 18 -15.67 4.63 12.18
C ARG A 18 -16.66 3.96 11.23
N ALA A 19 -16.22 2.89 10.58
CA ALA A 19 -17.07 2.10 9.71
C ALA A 19 -18.19 1.42 10.53
N PRO A 20 -19.43 1.38 10.01
CA PRO A 20 -20.48 0.53 10.57
C PRO A 20 -20.04 -0.93 10.62
N ARG A 21 -20.52 -1.67 11.62
CA ARG A 21 -20.24 -3.10 11.82
C ARG A 21 -21.54 -3.91 11.85
N GLY A 22 -21.41 -5.23 11.74
CA GLY A 22 -22.56 -6.14 11.70
C GLY A 22 -23.20 -6.24 10.33
N ASN A 23 -24.44 -6.73 10.27
CA ASN A 23 -25.16 -7.06 9.03
C ASN A 23 -26.28 -6.07 8.66
N GLN A 24 -26.36 -4.92 9.33
CA GLN A 24 -27.37 -3.90 9.02
C GLN A 24 -26.87 -2.95 7.95
N LEU A 25 -27.71 -2.72 6.94
CA LEU A 25 -27.44 -1.81 5.83
C LEU A 25 -27.83 -0.36 6.18
N ARG A 26 -26.99 0.58 5.78
CA ARG A 26 -27.30 2.01 5.65
C ARG A 26 -27.66 2.35 4.21
N CYS A 27 -27.08 1.65 3.26
CA CYS A 27 -27.27 1.81 1.82
C CYS A 27 -28.38 0.89 1.30
N LYS A 28 -28.77 1.06 0.02
CA LYS A 28 -29.79 0.24 -0.64
C LYS A 28 -29.34 -1.20 -0.94
N GLY A 29 -28.03 -1.46 -0.89
CA GLY A 29 -27.46 -2.79 -1.12
C GLY A 29 -26.03 -2.94 -0.62
N TRP A 30 -25.55 -4.17 -0.54
CA TRP A 30 -24.22 -4.49 -0.03
C TRP A 30 -23.08 -3.96 -0.91
N GLN A 31 -23.31 -3.77 -2.21
CA GLN A 31 -22.31 -3.24 -3.12
C GLN A 31 -21.98 -1.77 -2.75
N GLN A 32 -22.99 -0.96 -2.45
CA GLN A 32 -22.86 0.43 -2.00
C GLN A 32 -22.38 0.50 -0.54
N GLU A 33 -22.92 -0.35 0.32
CA GLU A 33 -22.56 -0.43 1.74
C GLU A 33 -21.07 -0.76 1.92
N ALA A 34 -20.52 -1.65 1.10
CA ALA A 34 -19.10 -1.98 1.13
C ALA A 34 -18.23 -0.77 0.81
N ALA A 35 -18.58 0.00 -0.22
CA ALA A 35 -17.86 1.24 -0.55
C ALA A 35 -17.95 2.26 0.60
N LEU A 36 -19.14 2.42 1.21
CA LEU A 36 -19.34 3.29 2.37
C LEU A 36 -18.49 2.86 3.56
N ARG A 37 -18.55 1.58 3.94
CA ARG A 37 -17.77 1.07 5.09
C ARG A 37 -16.28 1.20 4.85
N CYS A 38 -15.80 0.90 3.66
CA CYS A 38 -14.38 1.01 3.30
C CYS A 38 -13.92 2.48 3.29
N LEU A 39 -14.72 3.42 2.77
CA LEU A 39 -14.44 4.86 2.85
C LEU A 39 -14.34 5.34 4.29
N MET A 40 -15.29 4.95 5.14
CA MET A 40 -15.26 5.32 6.57
C MET A 40 -14.11 4.66 7.31
N ASN A 41 -13.79 3.40 6.98
CA ASN A 41 -12.64 2.69 7.55
C ASN A 41 -11.31 3.35 7.24
N ASN A 42 -11.17 3.98 6.06
CA ASN A 42 -9.98 4.75 5.71
C ASN A 42 -9.71 5.90 6.69
N LEU A 43 -10.75 6.43 7.35
CA LEU A 43 -10.66 7.54 8.30
C LEU A 43 -10.79 7.11 9.75
N ASP A 44 -10.87 5.80 10.02
CA ASP A 44 -10.80 5.28 11.39
C ASP A 44 -9.47 5.69 12.04
N PRO A 45 -9.46 6.21 13.27
CA PRO A 45 -8.23 6.60 13.97
C PRO A 45 -7.20 5.46 14.13
N GLU A 46 -7.65 4.21 14.08
CA GLU A 46 -6.76 3.04 14.07
C GLU A 46 -6.07 2.84 12.71
N VAL A 47 -6.63 3.40 11.63
CA VAL A 47 -6.16 3.24 10.24
C VAL A 47 -5.43 4.48 9.74
N ALA A 48 -6.08 5.65 9.81
CA ALA A 48 -5.58 6.90 9.25
C ALA A 48 -4.40 7.50 10.04
N GLU A 49 -3.51 8.18 9.33
CA GLU A 49 -2.42 8.96 9.96
C GLU A 49 -2.94 10.27 10.57
N ARG A 50 -3.78 11.00 9.83
CA ARG A 50 -4.41 12.27 10.28
C ARG A 50 -5.87 12.33 9.82
N PRO A 51 -6.78 11.64 10.50
CA PRO A 51 -8.18 11.55 10.08
C PRO A 51 -8.88 12.92 10.05
N SER A 52 -8.52 13.88 10.91
CA SER A 52 -9.05 15.25 10.89
C SER A 52 -8.81 15.97 9.57
N ASP A 53 -7.71 15.67 8.89
CA ASP A 53 -7.30 16.26 7.62
C ASP A 53 -7.69 15.39 6.41
N LEU A 54 -8.47 14.33 6.65
CA LEU A 54 -8.81 13.28 5.66
C LEU A 54 -7.59 12.52 5.13
N VAL A 55 -6.42 12.65 5.77
CA VAL A 55 -5.18 12.00 5.37
C VAL A 55 -5.12 10.59 5.92
N VAL A 56 -5.05 9.64 5.00
CA VAL A 56 -5.06 8.21 5.31
C VAL A 56 -3.64 7.71 5.54
N TYR A 57 -2.73 7.92 4.60
CA TYR A 57 -1.30 7.58 4.73
C TYR A 57 -0.43 8.34 3.72
N GLY A 58 0.89 8.19 3.85
CA GLY A 58 1.88 8.70 2.89
C GLY A 58 1.99 10.22 2.84
N GLY A 59 1.79 10.89 3.96
CA GLY A 59 1.96 12.33 4.11
C GLY A 59 0.73 13.13 3.70
N ILE A 60 0.23 13.02 2.47
CA ILE A 60 -0.91 13.79 1.94
C ILE A 60 -1.98 12.95 1.23
N GLY A 61 -1.87 11.62 1.26
CA GLY A 61 -2.84 10.72 0.62
C GLY A 61 -4.21 10.78 1.28
N ARG A 62 -5.21 11.37 0.59
CA ARG A 62 -6.55 11.65 1.15
C ARG A 62 -7.62 10.69 0.62
N ALA A 63 -8.65 10.46 1.43
CA ALA A 63 -9.84 9.68 1.07
C ALA A 63 -10.90 10.50 0.33
N ALA A 64 -10.98 11.82 0.58
CA ALA A 64 -11.89 12.76 -0.07
C ALA A 64 -11.21 14.13 -0.17
N LEU A 65 -11.69 14.99 -1.09
CA LEU A 65 -11.11 16.32 -1.34
C LEU A 65 -11.16 17.21 -0.09
N ASN A 66 -12.33 17.23 0.57
CA ASN A 66 -12.60 17.94 1.81
C ASN A 66 -13.80 17.29 2.53
N TRP A 67 -14.14 17.77 3.72
CA TRP A 67 -15.25 17.23 4.52
C TRP A 67 -16.62 17.36 3.84
N ASP A 68 -16.88 18.44 3.11
CA ASP A 68 -18.15 18.60 2.36
C ASP A 68 -18.27 17.52 1.28
N CYS A 69 -17.17 17.22 0.57
CA CYS A 69 -17.12 16.14 -0.41
C CYS A 69 -17.28 14.77 0.26
N PHE A 70 -16.63 14.53 1.40
CA PHE A 70 -16.80 13.29 2.16
C PHE A 70 -18.28 13.06 2.52
N HIS A 71 -18.93 14.06 3.13
CA HIS A 71 -20.34 13.95 3.48
C HIS A 71 -21.26 13.81 2.26
N ALA A 72 -20.91 14.44 1.15
CA ALA A 72 -21.65 14.28 -0.10
C ALA A 72 -21.51 12.83 -0.63
N ILE A 73 -20.30 12.27 -0.65
CA ILE A 73 -20.07 10.87 -1.06
C ILE A 73 -20.88 9.92 -0.19
N VAL A 74 -20.87 10.12 1.14
CA VAL A 74 -21.65 9.28 2.07
C VAL A 74 -23.13 9.32 1.73
N ARG A 75 -23.72 10.52 1.56
CA ARG A 75 -25.13 10.67 1.20
C ARG A 75 -25.47 10.02 -0.14
N GLU A 76 -24.60 10.20 -1.15
CA GLU A 76 -24.82 9.58 -2.46
C GLU A 76 -24.78 8.04 -2.37
N LEU A 77 -23.82 7.45 -1.64
CA LEU A 77 -23.75 5.99 -1.45
C LEU A 77 -24.99 5.43 -0.74
N GLU A 78 -25.52 6.15 0.27
CA GLU A 78 -26.77 5.76 0.96
C GLU A 78 -27.98 5.76 0.01
N ASN A 79 -27.99 6.63 -1.00
CA ASN A 79 -29.11 6.79 -1.93
C ASN A 79 -28.92 6.11 -3.30
N LEU A 80 -27.70 5.63 -3.59
CA LEU A 80 -27.34 5.05 -4.89
C LEU A 80 -28.13 3.78 -5.19
N GLY A 81 -28.75 3.73 -6.36
CA GLY A 81 -29.46 2.54 -6.85
C GLY A 81 -28.54 1.45 -7.42
N ASN A 82 -29.10 0.27 -7.64
CA ASN A 82 -28.34 -0.87 -8.19
C ASN A 82 -28.01 -0.71 -9.68
N GLU A 83 -28.71 0.18 -10.39
CA GLU A 83 -28.47 0.50 -11.80
C GLU A 83 -27.87 1.90 -11.99
N GLU A 84 -27.20 2.41 -10.96
CA GLU A 84 -26.57 3.73 -10.97
C GLU A 84 -25.09 3.63 -10.67
N THR A 85 -24.31 4.59 -11.20
CA THR A 85 -22.87 4.70 -10.96
C THR A 85 -22.54 6.12 -10.50
N LEU A 86 -21.92 6.22 -9.33
CA LEU A 86 -21.34 7.46 -8.80
C LEU A 86 -19.97 7.70 -9.42
N LEU A 87 -19.75 8.90 -9.97
CA LEU A 87 -18.44 9.35 -10.44
C LEU A 87 -17.76 10.26 -9.43
N VAL A 88 -16.50 9.98 -9.15
CA VAL A 88 -15.67 10.73 -8.19
C VAL A 88 -14.37 11.21 -8.87
N GLN A 89 -14.18 12.53 -8.91
CA GLN A 89 -13.00 13.17 -9.48
C GLN A 89 -12.18 13.80 -8.36
N SER A 90 -10.96 13.31 -8.14
CA SER A 90 -10.04 13.79 -7.09
C SER A 90 -10.76 14.01 -5.75
N GLY A 91 -11.48 12.97 -5.29
CA GLY A 91 -12.20 12.96 -4.02
C GLY A 91 -13.47 13.81 -3.96
N LYS A 92 -13.92 14.37 -5.10
CA LYS A 92 -15.17 15.12 -5.24
C LYS A 92 -16.20 14.28 -5.98
N PRO A 93 -17.41 14.04 -5.42
CA PRO A 93 -18.51 13.42 -6.17
C PRO A 93 -19.01 14.42 -7.20
N VAL A 94 -19.02 14.02 -8.47
CA VAL A 94 -19.32 14.95 -9.58
C VAL A 94 -20.61 14.64 -10.30
N ALA A 95 -21.04 13.37 -10.33
CA ALA A 95 -22.30 12.97 -10.95
C ALA A 95 -22.71 11.55 -10.54
N VAL A 96 -24.00 11.26 -10.64
CA VAL A 96 -24.57 9.91 -10.68
C VAL A 96 -25.21 9.72 -12.05
N PHE A 97 -24.86 8.61 -12.70
CA PHE A 97 -25.42 8.26 -14.01
C PHE A 97 -26.18 6.93 -13.95
N PRO A 98 -27.29 6.81 -14.70
CA PRO A 98 -27.90 5.50 -14.93
C PRO A 98 -26.93 4.62 -15.70
N THR A 99 -26.78 3.38 -15.23
CA THR A 99 -25.98 2.33 -15.85
C THR A 99 -26.79 1.03 -15.87
N HIS A 100 -26.21 -0.06 -15.40
CA HIS A 100 -26.89 -1.34 -15.27
C HIS A 100 -26.35 -2.12 -14.06
N GLU A 101 -27.06 -3.13 -13.61
CA GLU A 101 -26.74 -3.88 -12.38
C GLU A 101 -25.33 -4.49 -12.35
N LEU A 102 -24.80 -4.89 -13.51
CA LEU A 102 -23.44 -5.44 -13.59
C LEU A 102 -22.35 -4.37 -13.64
N ALA A 103 -22.70 -3.07 -13.83
CA ALA A 103 -21.72 -1.99 -13.86
C ALA A 103 -21.13 -1.71 -12.45
N PRO A 104 -19.97 -1.07 -12.36
CA PRO A 104 -19.47 -0.54 -11.09
C PRO A 104 -20.46 0.42 -10.43
N ARG A 105 -20.56 0.35 -9.10
CA ARG A 105 -21.33 1.34 -8.32
C ARG A 105 -20.59 2.66 -8.20
N VAL A 106 -19.23 2.63 -8.24
CA VAL A 106 -18.40 3.83 -8.15
C VAL A 106 -17.25 3.74 -9.16
N ILE A 107 -16.97 4.85 -9.83
CA ILE A 107 -15.80 5.05 -10.67
C ILE A 107 -15.04 6.27 -10.18
N ILE A 108 -13.75 6.11 -9.90
CA ILE A 108 -12.90 7.11 -9.27
C ILE A 108 -11.72 7.43 -10.19
N ALA A 109 -11.41 8.72 -10.37
CA ALA A 109 -10.17 9.17 -10.98
C ALA A 109 -9.50 10.20 -10.06
N ASN A 110 -8.24 9.96 -9.66
CA ASN A 110 -7.53 10.82 -8.72
C ASN A 110 -6.20 11.30 -9.27
N SER A 111 -5.90 12.57 -9.08
CA SER A 111 -4.58 13.18 -9.28
C SER A 111 -4.05 13.12 -10.72
N ASN A 112 -4.86 12.74 -11.70
CA ASN A 112 -4.38 12.55 -13.07
C ASN A 112 -4.12 13.90 -13.74
N LEU A 113 -2.89 14.12 -14.19
CA LEU A 113 -2.43 15.27 -14.91
C LEU A 113 -1.93 14.88 -16.30
N VAL A 114 -2.10 15.77 -17.27
CA VAL A 114 -1.53 15.62 -18.61
C VAL A 114 0.00 15.71 -18.52
N GLY A 115 0.73 14.89 -19.24
CA GLY A 115 2.15 14.59 -19.09
C GLY A 115 3.07 15.77 -18.70
N LYS A 116 3.07 16.88 -19.46
CA LYS A 116 3.95 18.03 -19.15
C LYS A 116 3.58 18.76 -17.85
N TRP A 117 2.35 18.63 -17.40
CA TRP A 117 1.85 19.22 -16.15
C TRP A 117 1.93 18.27 -14.95
N ALA A 118 2.37 17.05 -15.17
CA ALA A 118 2.48 16.02 -14.15
C ALA A 118 3.75 16.21 -13.29
N ASN A 119 3.77 17.26 -12.49
CA ASN A 119 4.82 17.60 -11.55
C ASN A 119 4.24 18.16 -10.25
N TRP A 120 5.05 18.19 -9.19
CA TRP A 120 4.61 18.64 -7.87
C TRP A 120 4.19 20.11 -7.82
N ASP A 121 4.86 21.00 -8.55
CA ASP A 121 4.55 22.45 -8.51
C ASP A 121 3.14 22.70 -9.02
N HIS A 122 2.81 22.14 -10.18
CA HIS A 122 1.47 22.29 -10.77
C HIS A 122 0.41 21.55 -9.94
N PHE A 123 0.71 20.34 -9.44
CA PHE A 123 -0.18 19.62 -8.54
C PHE A 123 -0.51 20.47 -7.29
N ASN A 124 0.52 21.01 -6.62
CA ASN A 124 0.35 21.81 -5.41
C ASN A 124 -0.46 23.10 -5.67
N GLU A 125 -0.33 23.70 -6.85
CA GLU A 125 -1.16 24.84 -7.27
C GLU A 125 -2.65 24.44 -7.35
N LEU A 126 -2.95 23.29 -7.97
CA LEU A 126 -4.31 22.80 -8.13
C LEU A 126 -4.93 22.33 -6.81
N ASP A 127 -4.15 21.69 -5.95
CA ASP A 127 -4.58 21.27 -4.60
C ASP A 127 -4.97 22.50 -3.76
N ARG A 128 -4.14 23.54 -3.75
CA ARG A 128 -4.46 24.81 -3.06
C ARG A 128 -5.73 25.50 -3.58
N LYS A 129 -6.05 25.31 -4.86
CA LYS A 129 -7.28 25.81 -5.48
C LYS A 129 -8.51 24.91 -5.21
N GLY A 130 -8.33 23.76 -4.54
CA GLY A 130 -9.39 22.79 -4.31
C GLY A 130 -9.89 22.09 -5.59
N LEU A 131 -9.05 22.01 -6.63
CA LEU A 131 -9.37 21.37 -7.90
C LEU A 131 -8.90 19.92 -7.98
N MET A 132 -7.98 19.55 -7.11
CA MET A 132 -7.34 18.24 -7.10
C MET A 132 -6.96 17.86 -5.67
N MET A 133 -6.84 16.56 -5.39
CA MET A 133 -6.25 16.04 -4.16
C MET A 133 -5.29 14.89 -4.51
N TYR A 134 -4.33 14.62 -3.62
CA TYR A 134 -3.49 13.44 -3.76
C TYR A 134 -4.24 12.19 -3.27
N GLY A 135 -4.97 11.56 -4.17
CA GLY A 135 -5.68 10.30 -3.91
C GLY A 135 -4.72 9.12 -4.04
N GLN A 136 -3.77 9.02 -3.12
CA GLN A 136 -2.72 8.00 -3.17
C GLN A 136 -3.32 6.60 -3.10
N MET A 137 -3.17 5.84 -4.19
CA MET A 137 -3.45 4.40 -4.27
C MET A 137 -4.71 3.97 -3.49
N THR A 138 -4.55 3.07 -2.52
CA THR A 138 -5.64 2.52 -1.72
C THR A 138 -6.32 3.54 -0.79
N ALA A 139 -5.68 4.67 -0.47
CA ALA A 139 -6.33 5.77 0.24
C ALA A 139 -7.42 6.43 -0.62
N GLY A 140 -7.08 6.81 -1.84
CA GLY A 140 -8.01 7.45 -2.78
C GLY A 140 -9.04 6.50 -3.38
N SER A 141 -8.82 5.20 -3.34
CA SER A 141 -9.77 4.16 -3.79
C SER A 141 -10.55 3.49 -2.65
N TRP A 142 -10.45 4.00 -1.46
CA TRP A 142 -11.20 3.56 -0.28
C TRP A 142 -11.01 2.08 0.10
N ILE A 143 -9.83 1.53 -0.14
CA ILE A 143 -9.50 0.13 0.18
C ILE A 143 -8.21 0.00 1.01
N TYR A 144 -7.72 1.10 1.58
CA TYR A 144 -6.66 1.03 2.56
C TYR A 144 -7.20 0.48 3.88
N ILE A 145 -6.60 -0.60 4.33
CA ILE A 145 -7.04 -1.38 5.49
C ILE A 145 -6.01 -1.37 6.62
N GLY A 146 -5.18 -0.34 6.66
CA GLY A 146 -4.09 -0.23 7.64
C GLY A 146 -2.87 -1.06 7.25
N THR A 147 -1.89 -1.09 8.14
CA THR A 147 -0.63 -1.83 7.97
C THR A 147 -0.85 -3.33 7.76
N GLN A 148 -1.96 -3.88 8.27
CA GLN A 148 -2.35 -5.28 8.04
C GLN A 148 -2.51 -5.62 6.54
N GLY A 149 -2.78 -4.63 5.69
CA GLY A 149 -2.97 -4.81 4.25
C GLY A 149 -1.71 -4.92 3.42
N ILE A 150 -0.52 -4.72 4.00
CA ILE A 150 0.78 -4.84 3.31
C ILE A 150 1.67 -5.93 3.92
N LEU A 151 1.34 -6.39 5.13
CA LEU A 151 2.22 -7.22 5.94
C LEU A 151 2.67 -8.49 5.22
N GLN A 152 1.79 -9.19 4.52
CA GLN A 152 2.16 -10.43 3.83
C GLN A 152 3.08 -10.17 2.62
N GLY A 153 2.85 -9.11 1.84
CA GLY A 153 3.73 -8.76 0.72
C GLY A 153 5.14 -8.45 1.21
N THR A 154 5.26 -7.79 2.35
CA THR A 154 6.54 -7.52 3.00
C THR A 154 7.17 -8.82 3.55
N PHE A 155 6.38 -9.67 4.20
CA PHE A 155 6.81 -11.01 4.62
C PHE A 155 7.32 -11.84 3.43
N GLN A 156 6.59 -11.85 2.31
CA GLN A 156 6.99 -12.56 1.08
C GLN A 156 8.31 -12.05 0.51
N THR A 157 8.53 -10.74 0.52
CA THR A 157 9.77 -10.13 0.04
C THR A 157 10.96 -10.59 0.89
N PHE A 158 10.84 -10.54 2.22
CA PHE A 158 11.90 -11.02 3.12
C PHE A 158 12.08 -12.53 3.09
N ALA A 159 11.02 -13.32 2.86
CA ALA A 159 11.14 -14.76 2.64
C ALA A 159 11.92 -15.06 1.35
N ALA A 160 11.59 -14.40 0.22
CA ALA A 160 12.33 -14.55 -1.03
C ALA A 160 13.79 -14.11 -0.92
N LEU A 161 14.05 -13.03 -0.17
CA LEU A 161 15.41 -12.59 0.15
C LEU A 161 16.16 -13.65 0.98
N ALA A 162 15.51 -14.22 2.01
CA ALA A 162 16.10 -15.25 2.85
C ALA A 162 16.42 -16.51 2.06
N ASP A 163 15.52 -16.95 1.18
CA ASP A 163 15.74 -18.10 0.29
C ASP A 163 16.95 -17.87 -0.62
N ARG A 164 17.07 -16.68 -1.19
CA ARG A 164 18.14 -16.36 -2.14
C ARG A 164 19.51 -16.17 -1.48
N HIS A 165 19.56 -15.58 -0.27
CA HIS A 165 20.81 -15.09 0.34
C HIS A 165 21.16 -15.74 1.68
N SER A 166 20.25 -16.47 2.33
CA SER A 166 20.41 -16.90 3.72
C SER A 166 19.88 -18.31 4.01
N GLY A 167 19.68 -19.14 2.98
CA GLY A 167 19.25 -20.52 3.15
C GLY A 167 17.82 -20.68 3.72
N GLY A 168 16.92 -19.74 3.44
CA GLY A 168 15.50 -19.81 3.79
C GLY A 168 15.12 -19.18 5.14
N SER A 169 16.08 -18.61 5.90
CA SER A 169 15.78 -17.95 7.18
C SER A 169 16.70 -16.73 7.40
N LEU A 170 16.19 -15.72 8.07
CA LEU A 170 16.96 -14.55 8.53
C LEU A 170 17.51 -14.72 9.95
N LYS A 171 17.52 -15.94 10.49
CA LYS A 171 18.03 -16.22 11.83
C LYS A 171 19.48 -15.75 12.00
N GLY A 172 19.72 -14.93 13.02
CA GLY A 172 21.03 -14.34 13.29
C GLY A 172 21.45 -13.24 12.31
N LYS A 173 20.54 -12.76 11.46
CA LYS A 173 20.76 -11.66 10.51
C LYS A 173 20.19 -10.35 11.04
N LEU A 174 20.94 -9.25 10.85
CA LEU A 174 20.50 -7.89 11.15
C LEU A 174 20.00 -7.21 9.88
N VAL A 175 18.74 -6.82 9.90
CA VAL A 175 18.11 -5.96 8.90
C VAL A 175 18.05 -4.54 9.46
N VAL A 176 18.43 -3.54 8.66
CA VAL A 176 18.23 -2.12 8.99
C VAL A 176 17.29 -1.50 7.96
N THR A 177 16.30 -0.75 8.43
CA THR A 177 15.31 -0.12 7.56
C THR A 177 14.87 1.25 8.09
N GLY A 178 14.49 2.14 7.17
CA GLY A 178 13.90 3.44 7.47
C GLY A 178 12.39 3.47 7.24
N GLY A 179 11.69 4.25 8.09
CA GLY A 179 10.27 4.50 7.95
C GLY A 179 9.36 3.40 8.49
N VAL A 180 8.59 3.72 9.55
CA VAL A 180 7.57 2.83 10.14
C VAL A 180 6.16 3.43 10.08
N GLY A 181 5.90 4.24 9.07
CA GLY A 181 4.58 4.78 8.75
C GLY A 181 3.56 3.70 8.34
N GLY A 182 2.49 4.07 7.64
CA GLY A 182 1.43 3.16 7.23
C GLY A 182 1.92 1.90 6.51
N MET A 183 2.84 2.08 5.57
CA MET A 183 3.42 0.99 4.76
C MET A 183 4.67 0.39 5.42
N GLY A 184 5.66 1.20 5.76
CA GLY A 184 6.93 0.74 6.35
C GLY A 184 6.77 0.06 7.71
N GLY A 185 5.69 0.36 8.42
CA GLY A 185 5.37 -0.26 9.70
C GLY A 185 5.15 -1.77 9.66
N ALA A 186 5.02 -2.38 8.47
CA ALA A 186 4.97 -3.83 8.30
C ALA A 186 6.35 -4.49 8.37
N GLN A 187 7.42 -3.75 8.13
CA GLN A 187 8.77 -4.34 8.01
C GLN A 187 9.27 -5.00 9.31
N PRO A 188 9.13 -4.37 10.50
CA PRO A 188 9.63 -4.98 11.73
C PRO A 188 9.05 -6.38 11.97
N LEU A 189 7.71 -6.50 11.89
CA LEU A 189 7.06 -7.80 12.06
C LEU A 189 7.41 -8.78 10.94
N SER A 190 7.49 -8.33 9.69
CA SER A 190 7.83 -9.20 8.55
C SER A 190 9.22 -9.82 8.68
N VAL A 191 10.19 -9.06 9.19
CA VAL A 191 11.54 -9.56 9.44
C VAL A 191 11.53 -10.58 10.58
N THR A 192 10.86 -10.28 11.69
CA THR A 192 10.79 -11.22 12.84
C THR A 192 10.00 -12.50 12.53
N LEU A 193 8.99 -12.44 11.65
CA LEU A 193 8.29 -13.63 11.14
C LEU A 193 9.15 -14.48 10.20
N ASN A 194 10.28 -13.95 9.72
CA ASN A 194 11.33 -14.68 9.00
C ASN A 194 12.56 -14.94 9.87
N ASP A 195 12.38 -14.95 11.21
CA ASP A 195 13.37 -15.25 12.25
C ASP A 195 14.50 -14.21 12.39
N GLY A 196 14.41 -13.06 11.73
CA GLY A 196 15.45 -12.03 11.71
C GLY A 196 15.42 -11.06 12.89
N VAL A 197 16.49 -10.29 13.03
CA VAL A 197 16.59 -9.13 13.91
C VAL A 197 16.48 -7.87 13.05
N VAL A 198 15.70 -6.87 13.47
CA VAL A 198 15.56 -5.62 12.72
C VAL A 198 15.70 -4.38 13.59
N LEU A 199 16.48 -3.42 13.09
CA LEU A 199 16.54 -2.05 13.55
C LEU A 199 15.71 -1.20 12.58
N ALA A 200 14.57 -0.72 13.05
CA ALA A 200 13.64 0.11 12.27
C ALA A 200 13.68 1.56 12.76
N ILE A 201 14.05 2.47 11.88
CA ILE A 201 14.35 3.86 12.21
C ILE A 201 13.21 4.76 11.72
N ASP A 202 12.68 5.62 12.58
CA ASP A 202 11.72 6.67 12.18
C ASP A 202 11.94 7.94 13.02
N VAL A 203 11.75 9.10 12.40
CA VAL A 203 11.88 10.40 13.07
C VAL A 203 10.74 10.68 14.05
N ASP A 204 9.61 10.00 13.90
CA ASP A 204 8.40 10.21 14.69
C ASP A 204 8.21 9.08 15.71
N ARG A 205 8.46 9.42 16.99
CA ARG A 205 8.27 8.51 18.11
C ARG A 205 6.87 7.91 18.15
N THR A 206 5.85 8.68 17.78
CA THR A 206 4.46 8.25 17.86
C THR A 206 4.14 7.15 16.85
N ARG A 207 4.79 7.16 15.69
CA ARG A 207 4.69 6.09 14.69
C ARG A 207 5.27 4.79 15.22
N ILE A 208 6.46 4.84 15.82
CA ILE A 208 7.09 3.64 16.42
C ILE A 208 6.23 3.12 17.57
N GLN A 209 5.77 4.00 18.48
CA GLN A 209 4.91 3.61 19.60
C GLN A 209 3.64 2.89 19.11
N ARG A 210 3.00 3.43 18.06
CA ARG A 210 1.84 2.79 17.43
C ARG A 210 2.16 1.36 16.94
N ARG A 211 3.38 1.11 16.43
CA ARG A 211 3.79 -0.24 16.02
C ARG A 211 4.00 -1.17 17.20
N VAL A 212 4.50 -0.65 18.31
CA VAL A 212 4.61 -1.41 19.56
C VAL A 212 3.23 -1.75 20.11
N ASP A 213 2.34 -0.78 20.22
CA ASP A 213 0.98 -0.95 20.73
C ASP A 213 0.17 -1.97 19.91
N THR A 214 0.37 -1.98 18.60
CA THR A 214 -0.31 -2.89 17.66
C THR A 214 0.45 -4.18 17.39
N ARG A 215 1.56 -4.42 18.09
CA ARG A 215 2.40 -5.64 18.00
C ARG A 215 3.08 -5.87 16.65
N TYR A 216 3.41 -4.80 15.95
CA TYR A 216 4.24 -4.83 14.74
C TYR A 216 5.72 -4.61 15.03
N CYS A 217 6.06 -4.04 16.18
CA CYS A 217 7.41 -3.85 16.68
C CYS A 217 7.46 -4.27 18.15
N ASP A 218 8.57 -4.87 18.59
CA ASP A 218 8.68 -5.37 19.95
C ASP A 218 9.11 -4.29 20.93
N LEU A 219 10.08 -3.44 20.56
CA LEU A 219 10.68 -2.43 21.45
C LEU A 219 10.80 -1.06 20.78
N LEU A 220 10.82 -0.01 21.60
CA LEU A 220 11.11 1.37 21.21
C LEU A 220 12.25 1.91 22.07
N THR A 221 13.23 2.57 21.44
CA THR A 221 14.27 3.33 22.12
C THR A 221 14.60 4.61 21.35
N GLU A 222 15.21 5.57 22.04
CA GLU A 222 15.75 6.82 21.48
C GLU A 222 17.29 6.82 21.48
N ASP A 223 17.90 5.75 22.01
CA ASP A 223 19.34 5.60 22.14
C ASP A 223 19.87 4.57 21.13
N LEU A 224 20.77 5.00 20.25
CA LEU A 224 21.40 4.13 19.24
C LEU A 224 22.29 3.06 19.87
N ASP A 225 22.98 3.35 20.96
CA ASP A 225 23.87 2.39 21.63
C ASP A 225 23.05 1.26 22.25
N GLU A 226 21.94 1.60 22.91
CA GLU A 226 20.96 0.64 23.41
C GLU A 226 20.36 -0.20 22.28
N ALA A 227 19.90 0.44 21.18
CA ALA A 227 19.32 -0.24 20.04
C ALA A 227 20.27 -1.28 19.43
N LEU A 228 21.54 -0.90 19.20
CA LEU A 228 22.56 -1.78 18.65
C LEU A 228 22.92 -2.92 19.61
N ALA A 229 23.00 -2.66 20.92
CA ALA A 229 23.26 -3.68 21.93
C ALA A 229 22.14 -4.73 21.99
N LEU A 230 20.86 -4.31 21.94
CA LEU A 230 19.69 -5.19 21.89
C LEU A 230 19.69 -6.04 20.63
N CYS A 231 19.95 -5.44 19.47
CA CYS A 231 20.02 -6.15 18.19
C CYS A 231 21.16 -7.20 18.20
N GLU A 232 22.34 -6.83 18.66
CA GLU A 232 23.49 -7.73 18.70
C GLU A 232 23.30 -8.90 19.69
N SER A 233 22.69 -8.65 20.85
CA SER A 233 22.33 -9.72 21.79
C SER A 233 21.36 -10.72 21.15
N ALA A 234 20.29 -10.21 20.51
CA ALA A 234 19.31 -11.05 19.84
C ALA A 234 19.92 -11.87 18.69
N ARG A 235 20.85 -11.27 17.90
CA ARG A 235 21.59 -11.98 16.84
C ARG A 235 22.38 -13.18 17.38
N ARG A 236 23.16 -12.95 18.45
CA ARG A 236 23.99 -14.01 19.08
C ARG A 236 23.15 -15.14 19.64
N GLU A 237 22.00 -14.81 20.20
CA GLU A 237 21.04 -15.78 20.73
C GLU A 237 20.24 -16.50 19.63
N GLY A 238 20.31 -16.02 18.39
CA GLY A 238 19.48 -16.50 17.28
C GLY A 238 17.98 -16.28 17.51
N ARG A 239 17.64 -15.23 18.26
CA ARG A 239 16.27 -14.83 18.63
C ARG A 239 15.79 -13.71 17.72
N ALA A 240 14.61 -13.85 17.15
CA ALA A 240 13.95 -12.79 16.40
C ALA A 240 13.61 -11.61 17.33
N LEU A 241 13.92 -10.38 16.90
CA LEU A 241 13.63 -9.16 17.65
C LEU A 241 13.49 -7.95 16.70
N SER A 242 12.52 -7.12 16.97
CA SER A 242 12.37 -5.82 16.31
C SER A 242 12.56 -4.65 17.29
N VAL A 243 13.48 -3.76 16.95
CA VAL A 243 13.79 -2.55 17.72
C VAL A 243 13.48 -1.33 16.88
N GLY A 244 12.54 -0.50 17.31
CA GLY A 244 12.24 0.80 16.74
C GLY A 244 13.13 1.86 17.38
N LEU A 245 13.92 2.55 16.56
CA LEU A 245 14.79 3.65 16.98
C LEU A 245 14.23 4.98 16.51
N VAL A 246 14.04 5.92 17.43
CA VAL A 246 13.71 7.32 17.09
C VAL A 246 14.95 8.00 16.56
N GLY A 247 14.94 8.36 15.26
CA GLY A 247 16.08 9.00 14.63
C GLY A 247 15.85 9.28 13.14
N ASN A 248 16.72 10.10 12.57
CA ASN A 248 16.73 10.34 11.13
C ASN A 248 17.70 9.36 10.46
N CYS A 249 17.26 8.68 9.43
CA CYS A 249 18.11 7.73 8.69
C CYS A 249 19.37 8.40 8.11
N ALA A 250 19.29 9.66 7.72
CA ALA A 250 20.44 10.42 7.24
C ALA A 250 21.47 10.76 8.35
N ASP A 251 21.10 10.61 9.64
CA ASP A 251 22.03 10.70 10.77
C ASP A 251 22.50 9.31 11.21
N VAL A 252 21.55 8.37 11.35
CA VAL A 252 21.79 7.05 11.95
C VAL A 252 22.60 6.13 11.03
N LEU A 253 22.28 6.05 9.73
CA LEU A 253 22.99 5.14 8.83
C LEU A 253 24.47 5.51 8.62
N PRO A 254 24.86 6.79 8.44
CA PRO A 254 26.27 7.17 8.43
C PRO A 254 27.00 6.81 9.72
N GLU A 255 26.34 6.91 10.87
CA GLU A 255 26.93 6.54 12.15
C GLU A 255 27.12 5.03 12.29
N ILE A 256 26.17 4.22 11.80
CA ILE A 256 26.30 2.75 11.71
C ILE A 256 27.51 2.39 10.82
N VAL A 257 27.67 3.03 9.66
CA VAL A 257 28.83 2.87 8.77
C VAL A 257 30.12 3.24 9.48
N ARG A 258 30.18 4.42 10.11
CA ARG A 258 31.38 4.91 10.83
C ARG A 258 31.81 3.98 11.95
N ARG A 259 30.87 3.34 12.64
CA ARG A 259 31.13 2.36 13.72
C ARG A 259 31.52 0.99 13.22
N GLY A 260 31.43 0.74 11.91
CA GLY A 260 31.70 -0.58 11.31
C GLY A 260 30.74 -1.67 11.79
N VAL A 261 29.49 -1.30 12.09
CA VAL A 261 28.45 -2.29 12.48
C VAL A 261 28.16 -3.22 11.30
N VAL A 262 28.22 -4.51 11.53
CA VAL A 262 27.90 -5.51 10.50
C VAL A 262 26.38 -5.57 10.30
N VAL A 263 25.94 -5.11 9.15
CA VAL A 263 24.54 -5.17 8.69
C VAL A 263 24.43 -6.22 7.60
N ASP A 264 23.48 -7.14 7.72
CA ASP A 264 23.28 -8.19 6.70
C ASP A 264 22.35 -7.71 5.57
N VAL A 265 21.35 -6.91 5.91
CA VAL A 265 20.37 -6.37 4.94
C VAL A 265 20.07 -4.92 5.26
N VAL A 266 20.02 -4.05 4.24
CA VAL A 266 19.56 -2.67 4.38
C VAL A 266 18.54 -2.32 3.31
N THR A 267 17.47 -1.67 3.73
CA THR A 267 16.42 -1.16 2.84
C THR A 267 15.81 0.13 3.40
N ASP A 268 14.89 0.74 2.65
CA ASP A 268 14.22 1.97 3.07
C ASP A 268 12.76 2.02 2.60
N GLN A 269 11.90 2.50 3.47
CA GLN A 269 10.49 2.79 3.18
C GLN A 269 10.02 4.10 3.84
N THR A 270 10.93 5.07 3.99
CA THR A 270 10.57 6.44 4.37
C THR A 270 9.63 7.06 3.32
N SER A 271 8.91 8.12 3.68
CA SER A 271 8.02 8.82 2.73
C SER A 271 8.81 9.73 1.77
N ALA A 272 9.89 9.23 1.18
CA ALA A 272 10.79 9.98 0.30
C ALA A 272 10.14 10.43 -1.02
N HIS A 273 9.01 9.82 -1.41
CA HIS A 273 8.26 10.17 -2.63
C HIS A 273 7.72 11.61 -2.65
N ASP A 274 7.64 12.25 -1.49
CA ASP A 274 7.25 13.65 -1.33
C ASP A 274 8.34 14.38 -0.52
N PRO A 275 9.26 15.10 -1.19
CA PRO A 275 10.36 15.82 -0.52
C PRO A 275 9.90 16.94 0.40
N LEU A 276 8.69 17.49 0.20
CA LEU A 276 8.14 18.58 1.01
C LEU A 276 7.39 18.07 2.25
N ASN A 277 6.50 17.09 2.09
CA ASN A 277 5.61 16.66 3.18
C ASN A 277 5.98 15.31 3.77
N GLY A 278 6.81 14.52 3.10
CA GLY A 278 7.11 13.13 3.46
C GLY A 278 8.44 12.94 4.16
N TYR A 279 9.54 13.45 3.61
CA TYR A 279 10.88 13.23 4.14
C TYR A 279 11.34 14.39 5.02
N VAL A 280 11.82 14.10 6.23
CA VAL A 280 12.31 15.11 7.19
C VAL A 280 13.79 15.38 6.97
N PRO A 281 14.21 16.64 6.76
CA PRO A 281 15.62 17.00 6.61
C PRO A 281 16.46 16.62 7.83
N GLN A 282 17.70 16.20 7.57
CA GLN A 282 18.71 15.92 8.59
C GLN A 282 18.93 17.12 9.54
N GLY A 283 19.14 16.83 10.83
CA GLY A 283 19.47 17.83 11.85
C GLY A 283 18.31 18.73 12.27
N LEU A 284 17.06 18.42 11.89
CA LEU A 284 15.87 19.12 12.34
C LEU A 284 14.99 18.24 13.23
N THR A 285 14.42 18.82 14.26
CA THR A 285 13.29 18.24 14.97
C THR A 285 12.02 18.31 14.10
N LEU A 286 10.97 17.54 14.45
CA LEU A 286 9.70 17.60 13.72
C LEU A 286 9.08 19.00 13.72
N ASP A 287 9.17 19.73 14.84
CA ASP A 287 8.65 21.10 14.97
C ASP A 287 9.46 22.07 14.09
N GLN A 288 10.79 21.99 14.13
CA GLN A 288 11.65 22.80 13.27
C GLN A 288 11.43 22.51 11.78
N ALA A 289 11.19 21.25 11.44
CA ALA A 289 10.86 20.84 10.09
C ALA A 289 9.49 21.41 9.66
N ALA A 290 8.49 21.39 10.53
CA ALA A 290 7.18 21.97 10.27
C ALA A 290 7.26 23.49 10.05
N ASP A 291 8.00 24.19 10.90
CA ASP A 291 8.23 25.64 10.79
C ASP A 291 8.97 26.02 9.49
N LEU A 292 10.02 25.26 9.14
CA LEU A 292 10.76 25.48 7.89
C LEU A 292 9.86 25.27 6.67
N ARG A 293 9.06 24.21 6.68
CA ARG A 293 8.13 23.89 5.58
C ARG A 293 7.13 25.00 5.31
N GLN A 294 6.62 25.65 6.36
CA GLN A 294 5.68 26.76 6.23
C GLN A 294 6.37 28.06 5.78
N ARG A 295 7.55 28.33 6.33
CA ARG A 295 8.27 29.59 6.11
C ARG A 295 8.99 29.62 4.78
N ASP A 296 9.64 28.51 4.40
CA ASP A 296 10.49 28.40 3.21
C ASP A 296 10.44 26.97 2.63
N PRO A 297 9.37 26.67 1.85
CA PRO A 297 9.20 25.34 1.23
C PRO A 297 10.34 24.96 0.29
N GLU A 298 10.94 25.91 -0.42
CA GLU A 298 12.04 25.65 -1.36
C GLU A 298 13.29 25.19 -0.61
N GLU A 299 13.67 25.90 0.46
CA GLU A 299 14.79 25.51 1.33
C GLU A 299 14.51 24.16 2.01
N TYR A 300 13.26 23.90 2.41
CA TYR A 300 12.89 22.60 2.95
C TYR A 300 13.17 21.46 1.96
N VAL A 301 12.67 21.57 0.72
CA VAL A 301 12.89 20.58 -0.35
C VAL A 301 14.38 20.41 -0.63
N ARG A 302 15.13 21.52 -0.72
CA ARG A 302 16.59 21.45 -0.93
C ARG A 302 17.30 20.68 0.18
N ARG A 303 16.96 20.92 1.45
CA ARG A 303 17.53 20.19 2.60
C ARG A 303 17.08 18.75 2.67
N SER A 304 15.83 18.48 2.35
CA SER A 304 15.25 17.15 2.31
C SER A 304 15.97 16.27 1.27
N THR A 305 16.12 16.78 0.04
CA THR A 305 16.82 16.05 -1.04
C THR A 305 18.31 15.86 -0.75
N ALA A 306 18.97 16.86 -0.15
CA ALA A 306 20.37 16.70 0.30
C ALA A 306 20.49 15.60 1.38
N SER A 307 19.53 15.50 2.29
CA SER A 307 19.49 14.42 3.29
C SER A 307 19.25 13.05 2.68
N MET A 308 18.43 12.96 1.62
CA MET A 308 18.26 11.72 0.87
C MET A 308 19.57 11.26 0.20
N VAL A 309 20.40 12.19 -0.27
CA VAL A 309 21.75 11.86 -0.80
C VAL A 309 22.62 11.24 0.30
N VAL A 310 22.62 11.81 1.50
CA VAL A 310 23.38 11.26 2.64
C VAL A 310 22.89 9.85 3.00
N HIS A 311 21.57 9.66 3.05
CA HIS A 311 20.93 8.39 3.35
C HIS A 311 21.32 7.33 2.31
N VAL A 312 21.16 7.61 1.02
CA VAL A 312 21.48 6.67 -0.07
C VAL A 312 22.97 6.35 -0.12
N ASN A 313 23.84 7.33 0.09
CA ASN A 313 25.29 7.08 0.17
C ASN A 313 25.66 6.14 1.33
N ALA A 314 24.98 6.26 2.48
CA ALA A 314 25.21 5.34 3.59
C ALA A 314 24.70 3.91 3.25
N MET A 315 23.56 3.78 2.56
CA MET A 315 23.10 2.47 2.06
C MET A 315 24.09 1.86 1.07
N LEU A 316 24.66 2.65 0.15
CA LEU A 316 25.71 2.20 -0.79
C LEU A 316 26.98 1.76 -0.05
N ALA A 317 27.38 2.48 1.00
CA ALA A 317 28.53 2.08 1.83
C ALA A 317 28.29 0.75 2.53
N LEU A 318 27.08 0.51 3.06
CA LEU A 318 26.69 -0.78 3.64
C LEU A 318 26.67 -1.90 2.58
N GLN A 319 26.19 -1.60 1.38
CA GLN A 319 26.24 -2.53 0.24
C GLN A 319 27.68 -2.93 -0.11
N GLN A 320 28.58 -1.95 -0.17
CA GLN A 320 30.01 -2.20 -0.41
C GLN A 320 30.67 -3.01 0.72
N ALA A 321 30.16 -2.87 1.95
CA ALA A 321 30.58 -3.67 3.11
C ALA A 321 29.97 -5.09 3.12
N GLY A 322 29.12 -5.44 2.13
CA GLY A 322 28.55 -6.78 1.95
C GLY A 322 27.09 -6.93 2.36
N ALA A 323 26.39 -5.86 2.76
CA ALA A 323 24.97 -5.94 3.04
C ALA A 323 24.14 -6.15 1.75
N VAL A 324 23.19 -7.06 1.79
CA VAL A 324 22.15 -7.14 0.76
C VAL A 324 21.32 -5.86 0.82
N THR A 325 21.35 -5.07 -0.26
CA THR A 325 20.73 -3.75 -0.29
C THR A 325 19.69 -3.67 -1.40
N PHE A 326 18.51 -3.16 -1.09
CA PHE A 326 17.47 -2.94 -2.09
C PHE A 326 16.56 -1.76 -1.69
N ASP A 327 15.98 -1.11 -2.70
CA ASP A 327 14.97 -0.07 -2.56
C ASP A 327 13.59 -0.72 -2.47
N TYR A 328 12.83 -0.40 -1.43
CA TYR A 328 11.47 -0.89 -1.25
C TYR A 328 10.40 -0.05 -1.98
N GLY A 329 10.82 0.87 -2.84
CA GLY A 329 9.95 1.54 -3.80
C GLY A 329 9.30 2.83 -3.31
N ASN A 330 10.08 3.71 -2.67
CA ASN A 330 9.63 5.04 -2.24
C ASN A 330 10.21 6.19 -3.07
N ASN A 331 10.92 5.88 -4.16
CA ASN A 331 11.57 6.82 -5.06
C ASN A 331 12.78 7.59 -4.49
N ILE A 332 13.33 7.18 -3.32
CA ILE A 332 14.49 7.83 -2.71
C ILE A 332 15.70 7.84 -3.66
N ARG A 333 15.92 6.74 -4.42
CA ARG A 333 17.01 6.64 -5.39
C ARG A 333 16.93 7.73 -6.45
N ARG A 334 15.72 8.01 -6.97
CA ARG A 334 15.52 9.02 -8.02
C ARG A 334 15.81 10.43 -7.50
N PHE A 335 15.27 10.79 -6.33
CA PHE A 335 15.54 12.10 -5.73
C PHE A 335 17.02 12.27 -5.35
N ALA A 336 17.66 11.24 -4.81
CA ALA A 336 19.10 11.27 -4.54
C ALA A 336 19.94 11.40 -5.82
N PHE A 337 19.56 10.71 -6.90
CA PHE A 337 20.23 10.81 -8.21
C PHE A 337 20.12 12.22 -8.79
N ASP A 338 18.93 12.80 -8.79
CA ASP A 338 18.68 14.17 -9.27
C ASP A 338 19.43 15.21 -8.44
N ALA A 339 19.69 14.93 -7.16
CA ALA A 339 20.46 15.76 -6.26
C ALA A 339 21.98 15.46 -6.26
N GLY A 340 22.47 14.63 -7.20
CA GLY A 340 23.89 14.41 -7.48
C GLY A 340 24.49 13.09 -7.00
N CYS A 341 23.69 12.15 -6.45
CA CYS A 341 24.16 10.80 -6.13
C CYS A 341 24.13 9.92 -7.38
N ALA A 342 25.19 9.96 -8.20
CA ALA A 342 25.26 9.26 -9.49
C ALA A 342 25.06 7.73 -9.35
N ASP A 343 25.47 7.15 -8.24
CA ASP A 343 25.44 5.72 -7.96
C ASP A 343 24.13 5.23 -7.32
N ALA A 344 23.12 6.09 -7.13
CA ALA A 344 21.88 5.74 -6.43
C ALA A 344 21.19 4.48 -7.00
N PHE A 345 21.24 4.28 -8.32
CA PHE A 345 20.64 3.12 -9.00
C PHE A 345 21.52 1.86 -9.03
N LEU A 346 22.67 1.84 -8.35
CA LEU A 346 23.40 0.62 -8.02
C LEU A 346 22.66 -0.17 -6.92
N ILE A 347 21.78 0.50 -6.16
CA ILE A 347 20.82 -0.16 -5.27
C ILE A 347 19.68 -0.69 -6.16
N PRO A 348 19.45 -2.01 -6.25
CA PRO A 348 18.37 -2.56 -7.06
C PRO A 348 17.00 -2.29 -6.43
N GLY A 349 15.94 -2.27 -7.24
CA GLY A 349 14.57 -2.27 -6.78
C GLY A 349 14.11 -3.67 -6.34
N PHE A 350 13.23 -3.76 -5.34
CA PHE A 350 12.76 -5.06 -4.83
C PHE A 350 11.92 -5.85 -5.85
N VAL A 351 11.21 -5.16 -6.74
CA VAL A 351 10.34 -5.83 -7.72
C VAL A 351 11.14 -6.64 -8.74
N PRO A 352 12.12 -6.08 -9.47
CA PRO A 352 12.94 -6.87 -10.37
C PRO A 352 13.73 -7.98 -9.66
N GLU A 353 14.12 -7.78 -8.39
CA GLU A 353 14.92 -8.75 -7.66
C GLU A 353 14.10 -9.93 -7.09
N TYR A 354 12.91 -9.68 -6.54
CA TYR A 354 12.18 -10.68 -5.76
C TYR A 354 10.76 -10.96 -6.25
N ILE A 355 10.11 -10.03 -6.96
CA ILE A 355 8.67 -10.07 -7.24
C ILE A 355 8.35 -10.38 -8.71
N ARG A 356 9.20 -9.99 -9.66
CA ARG A 356 8.93 -10.15 -11.09
C ARG A 356 8.51 -11.56 -11.52
N PRO A 357 9.14 -12.65 -11.07
CA PRO A 357 8.71 -14.00 -11.42
C PRO A 357 7.28 -14.31 -10.96
N LEU A 358 6.88 -13.81 -9.80
CA LEU A 358 5.52 -13.98 -9.27
C LEU A 358 4.51 -13.22 -10.15
N PHE A 359 4.83 -12.01 -10.57
CA PHE A 359 4.00 -11.23 -11.50
C PHE A 359 3.80 -11.92 -12.85
N CYS A 360 4.79 -12.66 -13.35
CA CYS A 360 4.67 -13.45 -14.57
C CYS A 360 3.62 -14.56 -14.48
N THR A 361 3.30 -15.04 -13.28
CA THR A 361 2.27 -16.06 -13.01
C THR A 361 0.93 -15.47 -12.56
N GLY A 362 0.81 -14.14 -12.57
CA GLY A 362 -0.35 -13.44 -12.05
C GLY A 362 -0.47 -13.47 -10.53
N GLN A 363 0.57 -13.97 -9.83
CA GLN A 363 0.61 -13.89 -8.37
C GLN A 363 0.80 -12.45 -7.92
N GLY A 364 0.01 -12.05 -6.95
CA GLY A 364 0.08 -10.72 -6.37
C GLY A 364 -0.87 -10.56 -5.19
N PRO A 365 -0.90 -9.36 -4.60
CA PRO A 365 -1.64 -9.09 -3.38
C PRO A 365 -3.15 -9.25 -3.60
N PHE A 366 -3.72 -10.17 -2.84
CA PHE A 366 -5.15 -10.43 -2.74
C PHE A 366 -5.60 -10.10 -1.32
N ARG A 367 -6.53 -9.17 -1.20
CA ARG A 367 -6.97 -8.61 0.09
C ARG A 367 -8.45 -8.78 0.28
N TRP A 368 -8.86 -9.02 1.53
CA TRP A 368 -10.27 -8.99 1.87
C TRP A 368 -10.52 -8.34 3.23
N VAL A 369 -11.72 -7.78 3.36
CA VAL A 369 -12.18 -7.04 4.53
C VAL A 369 -13.48 -7.66 5.01
N ALA A 370 -13.54 -8.07 6.27
CA ALA A 370 -14.77 -8.52 6.90
C ALA A 370 -15.65 -7.30 7.25
N LEU A 371 -16.69 -7.08 6.45
CA LEU A 371 -17.59 -5.93 6.65
C LEU A 371 -18.43 -6.03 7.91
N SER A 372 -18.53 -7.23 8.50
CA SER A 372 -19.14 -7.43 9.83
C SER A 372 -18.39 -6.70 10.94
N GLY A 373 -17.06 -6.50 10.77
CA GLY A 373 -16.19 -6.05 11.86
C GLY A 373 -15.88 -7.13 12.91
N ASP A 374 -16.28 -8.40 12.67
CA ASP A 374 -15.96 -9.53 13.55
C ASP A 374 -14.68 -10.23 13.07
N PRO A 375 -13.63 -10.30 13.93
CA PRO A 375 -12.41 -11.06 13.62
C PRO A 375 -12.63 -12.54 13.28
N LYS A 376 -13.72 -13.16 13.79
CA LYS A 376 -14.04 -14.56 13.50
C LYS A 376 -14.30 -14.81 12.01
N ASP A 377 -14.83 -13.82 11.29
CA ASP A 377 -15.03 -13.95 9.85
C ASP A 377 -13.68 -14.03 9.12
N ILE A 378 -12.63 -13.36 9.63
CA ILE A 378 -11.27 -13.52 9.11
C ILE A 378 -10.71 -14.90 9.45
N ASP A 379 -10.90 -15.39 10.68
CA ASP A 379 -10.46 -16.74 11.06
C ASP A 379 -11.11 -17.80 10.15
N ARG A 380 -12.41 -17.69 9.85
CA ARG A 380 -13.11 -18.62 8.95
C ARG A 380 -12.61 -18.53 7.52
N THR A 381 -12.32 -17.32 7.02
CA THR A 381 -11.76 -17.15 5.67
C THR A 381 -10.30 -17.58 5.58
N ASP A 382 -9.51 -17.46 6.64
CA ASP A 382 -8.16 -18.05 6.73
C ASP A 382 -8.22 -19.59 6.64
N GLU A 383 -9.16 -20.23 7.35
CA GLU A 383 -9.39 -21.68 7.26
C GLU A 383 -9.78 -22.09 5.85
N LEU A 384 -10.69 -21.36 5.20
CA LEU A 384 -11.05 -21.58 3.82
C LEU A 384 -9.83 -21.53 2.87
N ALA A 385 -8.92 -20.56 3.07
CA ALA A 385 -7.72 -20.47 2.25
C ALA A 385 -6.79 -21.68 2.45
N LEU A 386 -6.61 -22.16 3.70
CA LEU A 386 -5.85 -23.38 4.00
C LEU A 386 -6.49 -24.63 3.38
N GLU A 387 -7.83 -24.74 3.36
CA GLU A 387 -8.58 -25.82 2.74
C GLU A 387 -8.44 -25.82 1.21
N LEU A 388 -8.48 -24.64 0.59
CA LEU A 388 -8.41 -24.48 -0.86
C LEU A 388 -7.00 -24.66 -1.44
N PHE A 389 -5.97 -24.26 -0.70
CA PHE A 389 -4.59 -24.21 -1.18
C PHE A 389 -3.62 -24.98 -0.27
N PRO A 390 -3.87 -26.29 0.00
CA PRO A 390 -3.07 -27.08 0.96
C PRO A 390 -1.60 -27.21 0.55
N ASP A 391 -1.30 -27.16 -0.75
CA ASP A 391 0.04 -27.33 -1.30
C ASP A 391 0.83 -25.99 -1.38
N ASN A 392 0.20 -24.86 -1.06
CA ASN A 392 0.89 -23.56 -1.04
C ASN A 392 1.56 -23.33 0.33
N GLU A 393 2.78 -23.86 0.48
CA GLU A 393 3.52 -23.82 1.75
C GLU A 393 3.73 -22.40 2.30
N ILE A 394 4.04 -21.44 1.43
CA ILE A 394 4.29 -20.05 1.83
C ILE A 394 2.99 -19.39 2.35
N LEU A 395 1.89 -19.58 1.63
CA LEU A 395 0.57 -19.11 2.06
C LEU A 395 0.18 -19.74 3.39
N ASN A 396 0.35 -21.06 3.51
CA ASN A 396 0.00 -21.81 4.71
C ASN A 396 0.83 -21.38 5.92
N ARG A 397 2.14 -21.19 5.73
CA ARG A 397 3.05 -20.64 6.77
C ARG A 397 2.59 -19.24 7.18
N TRP A 398 2.32 -18.37 6.22
CA TRP A 398 1.85 -17.02 6.47
C TRP A 398 0.56 -16.99 7.30
N LEU A 399 -0.49 -17.69 6.88
CA LEU A 399 -1.79 -17.67 7.57
C LEU A 399 -1.69 -18.20 9.01
N ARG A 400 -0.90 -19.28 9.23
CA ARG A 400 -0.66 -19.79 10.58
C ARG A 400 0.10 -18.81 11.48
N LEU A 401 1.09 -18.09 10.93
CA LEU A 401 1.87 -17.08 11.67
C LEU A 401 1.06 -15.82 11.94
N ALA A 402 0.17 -15.41 11.00
CA ALA A 402 -0.63 -14.19 11.12
C ALA A 402 -1.73 -14.30 12.19
N ARG A 403 -2.26 -15.51 12.43
CA ARG A 403 -3.39 -15.74 13.34
C ARG A 403 -3.03 -15.30 14.77
N GLY A 404 -3.75 -14.30 15.28
CA GLY A 404 -3.56 -13.76 16.63
C GLY A 404 -2.24 -13.02 16.88
N ARG A 405 -1.36 -12.86 15.88
CA ARG A 405 -0.02 -12.28 16.05
C ARG A 405 -0.04 -10.76 16.21
N PHE A 406 -0.91 -10.09 15.50
CA PHE A 406 -1.04 -8.63 15.52
C PHE A 406 -2.50 -8.19 15.72
N ALA A 407 -2.70 -6.94 16.14
CA ALA A 407 -4.02 -6.36 16.28
C ALA A 407 -4.56 -5.91 14.92
N PHE A 408 -5.85 -6.17 14.68
CA PHE A 408 -6.53 -5.57 13.54
C PHE A 408 -6.68 -4.06 13.73
N GLN A 409 -6.64 -3.33 12.63
CA GLN A 409 -6.82 -1.88 12.58
C GLN A 409 -8.14 -1.59 11.86
N GLY A 410 -9.08 -0.94 12.54
CA GLY A 410 -10.42 -0.68 12.00
C GLY A 410 -11.20 -1.96 11.72
N LEU A 411 -11.71 -2.13 10.50
CA LEU A 411 -12.33 -3.38 10.07
C LEU A 411 -11.28 -4.49 9.94
N PRO A 412 -11.57 -5.69 10.49
CA PRO A 412 -10.67 -6.83 10.33
C PRO A 412 -10.45 -7.17 8.86
N ALA A 413 -9.20 -7.40 8.50
CA ALA A 413 -8.82 -7.66 7.11
C ALA A 413 -7.65 -8.63 7.04
N ARG A 414 -7.52 -9.29 5.89
CA ARG A 414 -6.41 -10.20 5.58
C ARG A 414 -5.85 -9.89 4.19
N ILE A 415 -4.58 -10.18 4.03
CA ILE A 415 -3.90 -10.23 2.74
C ILE A 415 -3.22 -11.57 2.57
N CYS A 416 -3.22 -12.09 1.36
CA CYS A 416 -2.34 -13.16 0.91
C CYS A 416 -1.94 -12.92 -0.55
N TRP A 417 -1.03 -13.74 -1.07
CA TRP A 417 -0.68 -13.69 -2.49
C TRP A 417 -1.26 -14.91 -3.18
N LEU A 418 -2.09 -14.66 -4.18
CA LEU A 418 -2.74 -15.67 -5.02
C LEU A 418 -2.51 -15.36 -6.49
N GLY A 419 -2.40 -16.42 -7.29
CA GLY A 419 -2.18 -16.37 -8.72
C GLY A 419 -3.46 -16.32 -9.56
N LEU A 420 -3.27 -16.34 -10.87
CA LEU A 420 -4.34 -16.42 -11.84
C LEU A 420 -5.14 -17.71 -11.67
N GLY A 421 -6.45 -17.59 -11.55
CA GLY A 421 -7.39 -18.69 -11.26
C GLY A 421 -7.60 -18.95 -9.77
N GLU A 422 -6.57 -18.76 -8.94
CA GLU A 422 -6.67 -18.94 -7.48
C GLU A 422 -7.52 -17.84 -6.83
N ARG A 423 -7.36 -16.59 -7.28
CA ARG A 423 -8.15 -15.44 -6.77
C ARG A 423 -9.64 -15.63 -7.00
N ALA A 424 -10.05 -16.06 -8.19
CA ALA A 424 -11.44 -16.31 -8.51
C ALA A 424 -11.99 -17.46 -7.66
N ARG A 425 -11.24 -18.57 -7.52
CA ARG A 425 -11.60 -19.71 -6.68
C ARG A 425 -11.82 -19.30 -5.22
N MET A 426 -10.91 -18.48 -4.66
CA MET A 426 -11.04 -17.99 -3.30
C MET A 426 -12.25 -17.05 -3.15
N GLY A 427 -12.42 -16.11 -4.08
CA GLY A 427 -13.53 -15.15 -4.05
C GLY A 427 -14.90 -15.82 -4.21
N GLU A 428 -15.05 -16.80 -5.10
CA GLU A 428 -16.29 -17.58 -5.25
C GLU A 428 -16.60 -18.38 -3.97
N ALA A 429 -15.58 -18.98 -3.36
CA ALA A 429 -15.76 -19.72 -2.11
C ALA A 429 -16.13 -18.79 -0.93
N MET A 430 -15.55 -17.57 -0.85
CA MET A 430 -15.99 -16.56 0.12
C MET A 430 -17.46 -16.16 -0.12
N ASN A 431 -17.87 -15.98 -1.37
CA ASN A 431 -19.27 -15.70 -1.70
C ASN A 431 -20.22 -16.82 -1.25
N ASP A 432 -19.77 -18.06 -1.34
CA ASP A 432 -20.51 -19.23 -0.83
C ASP A 432 -20.60 -19.24 0.71
N LEU A 433 -19.56 -18.83 1.44
CA LEU A 433 -19.63 -18.68 2.90
C LEU A 433 -20.70 -17.66 3.32
N VAL A 434 -20.75 -16.51 2.61
CA VAL A 434 -21.79 -15.49 2.85
C VAL A 434 -23.17 -16.07 2.57
N ARG A 435 -23.36 -16.74 1.42
CA ARG A 435 -24.65 -17.33 1.03
C ARG A 435 -25.15 -18.36 2.03
N LYS A 436 -24.24 -19.13 2.62
CA LYS A 436 -24.56 -20.17 3.61
C LYS A 436 -24.71 -19.63 5.03
N GLY A 437 -24.38 -18.35 5.26
CA GLY A 437 -24.38 -17.74 6.60
C GLY A 437 -23.27 -18.26 7.53
N GLU A 438 -22.17 -18.78 6.95
CA GLU A 438 -21.00 -19.24 7.71
C GLU A 438 -20.12 -18.08 8.17
N ILE A 439 -20.28 -16.89 7.59
CA ILE A 439 -19.72 -15.61 8.05
C ILE A 439 -20.83 -14.58 8.22
N SER A 440 -20.58 -13.60 9.10
CA SER A 440 -21.63 -12.73 9.67
C SER A 440 -22.13 -11.65 8.72
N ALA A 441 -21.33 -11.23 7.74
CA ALA A 441 -21.67 -10.23 6.73
C ALA A 441 -20.81 -10.41 5.48
N PRO A 442 -21.12 -9.73 4.36
CA PRO A 442 -20.33 -9.73 3.15
C PRO A 442 -18.86 -9.36 3.33
N VAL A 443 -18.07 -9.69 2.33
CA VAL A 443 -16.63 -9.46 2.26
C VAL A 443 -16.31 -8.57 1.07
N ALA A 444 -15.58 -7.48 1.31
CA ALA A 444 -15.00 -6.68 0.25
C ALA A 444 -13.64 -7.28 -0.15
N ILE A 445 -13.47 -7.61 -1.43
CA ILE A 445 -12.29 -8.23 -2.00
C ILE A 445 -11.61 -7.23 -2.94
N GLY A 446 -10.37 -6.88 -2.65
CA GLY A 446 -9.57 -5.99 -3.46
C GLY A 446 -8.14 -6.46 -3.58
N ARG A 447 -7.28 -5.58 -4.05
CA ARG A 447 -5.85 -5.83 -4.16
C ARG A 447 -5.05 -4.54 -4.02
N ASP A 448 -3.74 -4.66 -3.94
CA ASP A 448 -2.86 -3.50 -4.02
C ASP A 448 -2.87 -2.90 -5.45
N HIS A 449 -2.74 -1.59 -5.57
CA HIS A 449 -2.55 -0.92 -6.84
C HIS A 449 -1.18 -1.21 -7.49
N LEU A 450 -0.29 -1.87 -6.76
CA LEU A 450 1.03 -2.33 -7.22
C LEU A 450 0.97 -3.69 -7.92
N ASP A 451 -0.21 -4.24 -8.14
CA ASP A 451 -0.40 -5.58 -8.70
C ASP A 451 0.05 -5.68 -10.16
N THR A 452 0.30 -6.88 -10.60
CA THR A 452 1.03 -7.27 -11.81
C THR A 452 0.61 -6.55 -13.10
N GLY A 453 -0.68 -6.30 -13.33
CA GLY A 453 -1.20 -5.66 -14.55
C GLY A 453 -1.68 -4.23 -14.36
N SER A 454 -1.61 -3.68 -13.17
CA SER A 454 -2.36 -2.49 -12.79
C SER A 454 -1.57 -1.20 -12.71
N VAL A 455 -0.26 -1.22 -12.98
CA VAL A 455 0.63 -0.10 -12.72
C VAL A 455 1.66 0.11 -13.82
N ALA A 456 2.02 1.36 -14.08
CA ALA A 456 3.24 1.75 -14.77
C ALA A 456 4.04 2.64 -13.82
N SER A 457 5.20 2.16 -13.37
CA SER A 457 6.05 2.81 -12.38
C SER A 457 7.52 2.43 -12.66
N PRO A 458 8.23 3.21 -13.50
CA PRO A 458 9.58 2.88 -13.99
C PRO A 458 10.64 2.70 -12.90
N TYR A 459 10.41 3.26 -11.74
CA TYR A 459 11.34 3.16 -10.60
C TYR A 459 10.89 2.17 -9.52
N ARG A 460 9.85 1.35 -9.80
CA ARG A 460 9.36 0.35 -8.83
C ARG A 460 8.80 -0.90 -9.52
N GLU A 461 7.48 -0.96 -9.81
CA GLU A 461 6.84 -2.19 -10.28
C GLU A 461 7.22 -2.57 -11.70
N THR A 462 7.44 -1.58 -12.55
CA THR A 462 7.82 -1.80 -13.95
C THR A 462 9.28 -1.46 -14.23
N GLU A 463 10.10 -1.34 -13.19
CA GLU A 463 11.55 -1.13 -13.34
C GLU A 463 12.18 -2.30 -14.09
N LYS A 464 12.95 -1.98 -15.13
CA LYS A 464 13.68 -2.95 -15.95
C LYS A 464 12.78 -4.02 -16.58
N MET A 465 11.68 -3.62 -17.20
CA MET A 465 10.92 -4.52 -18.05
C MET A 465 11.81 -5.04 -19.18
N LEU A 466 11.64 -6.31 -19.55
CA LEU A 466 12.54 -7.00 -20.48
C LEU A 466 12.62 -6.33 -21.85
N ASP A 467 11.53 -5.72 -22.31
CA ASP A 467 11.41 -5.01 -23.58
C ASP A 467 11.64 -3.48 -23.48
N GLY A 468 11.90 -2.96 -22.27
CA GLY A 468 12.06 -1.53 -22.01
C GLY A 468 10.74 -0.75 -21.90
N SER A 469 9.60 -1.42 -21.77
CA SER A 469 8.27 -0.80 -21.66
C SER A 469 7.94 -0.24 -20.26
N ASP A 470 8.95 0.08 -19.47
CA ASP A 470 8.84 0.50 -18.06
C ASP A 470 7.82 1.63 -17.84
N ALA A 471 7.78 2.60 -18.75
CA ALA A 471 6.94 3.80 -18.65
C ALA A 471 5.65 3.73 -19.50
N VAL A 472 5.32 2.57 -20.10
CA VAL A 472 4.12 2.45 -20.92
C VAL A 472 2.89 2.35 -20.03
N ALA A 473 2.09 3.42 -20.01
CA ALA A 473 0.95 3.57 -19.11
C ALA A 473 -0.39 3.10 -19.70
N ASP A 474 -0.43 2.60 -20.91
CA ASP A 474 -1.62 1.99 -21.51
C ASP A 474 -2.10 0.79 -20.67
N TRP A 475 -1.17 0.02 -20.09
CA TRP A 475 -1.47 -1.17 -19.29
C TRP A 475 -2.38 -0.90 -18.08
N PRO A 476 -2.07 0.04 -17.17
CA PRO A 476 -2.98 0.35 -16.07
C PRO A 476 -4.29 0.99 -16.52
N ILE A 477 -4.32 1.71 -17.65
CA ILE A 477 -5.58 2.22 -18.23
C ILE A 477 -6.42 1.05 -18.71
N LEU A 478 -5.86 0.12 -19.48
CA LEU A 478 -6.54 -1.10 -19.93
C LEU A 478 -7.01 -1.93 -18.73
N ASN A 479 -6.23 -1.99 -17.65
CA ASN A 479 -6.63 -2.67 -16.42
C ASN A 479 -7.90 -2.06 -15.82
N ALA A 480 -7.98 -0.74 -15.67
CA ALA A 480 -9.17 -0.07 -15.16
C ALA A 480 -10.40 -0.29 -16.05
N LEU A 481 -10.23 -0.18 -17.38
CA LEU A 481 -11.29 -0.38 -18.36
C LEU A 481 -11.78 -1.83 -18.35
N LEU A 482 -10.86 -2.81 -18.30
CA LEU A 482 -11.20 -4.24 -18.25
C LEU A 482 -11.93 -4.59 -16.95
N ASN A 483 -11.51 -4.07 -15.80
CA ASN A 483 -12.18 -4.29 -14.53
C ASN A 483 -13.58 -3.66 -14.51
N THR A 484 -13.76 -2.49 -15.15
CA THR A 484 -15.08 -1.87 -15.37
C THR A 484 -15.95 -2.78 -16.23
N ALA A 485 -15.47 -3.25 -17.36
CA ALA A 485 -16.19 -4.16 -18.26
C ALA A 485 -16.49 -5.51 -17.60
N SER A 486 -15.64 -5.99 -16.70
CA SER A 486 -15.83 -7.24 -15.93
C SER A 486 -16.86 -7.11 -14.81
N GLY A 487 -17.23 -5.88 -14.41
CA GLY A 487 -18.25 -5.60 -13.41
C GLY A 487 -17.72 -5.53 -11.98
N ALA A 488 -16.49 -5.06 -11.75
CA ALA A 488 -16.01 -4.75 -10.39
C ALA A 488 -16.98 -3.81 -9.67
N THR A 489 -17.10 -3.94 -8.36
CA THR A 489 -18.02 -3.10 -7.57
C THR A 489 -17.62 -1.63 -7.60
N TRP A 490 -16.32 -1.34 -7.47
CA TRP A 490 -15.79 -0.02 -7.84
C TRP A 490 -14.39 -0.14 -8.44
N VAL A 491 -14.08 0.82 -9.31
CA VAL A 491 -12.84 0.91 -10.06
C VAL A 491 -12.25 2.29 -9.87
N SER A 492 -10.93 2.37 -9.81
CA SER A 492 -10.22 3.62 -9.63
C SER A 492 -8.98 3.72 -10.50
N PHE A 493 -8.63 4.94 -10.90
CA PHE A 493 -7.42 5.24 -11.66
C PHE A 493 -6.71 6.44 -11.03
N HIS A 494 -5.41 6.32 -10.79
CA HIS A 494 -4.64 7.29 -10.01
C HIS A 494 -3.31 7.61 -10.66
N HIS A 495 -2.78 8.78 -10.30
CA HIS A 495 -1.45 9.23 -10.65
C HIS A 495 -0.62 9.46 -9.38
N GLY A 496 0.68 9.22 -9.47
CA GLY A 496 1.66 9.53 -8.42
C GLY A 496 1.99 8.37 -7.50
N GLY A 497 0.99 7.72 -6.93
CA GLY A 497 1.17 6.56 -6.04
C GLY A 497 2.22 6.78 -4.94
N GLY A 498 2.91 5.72 -4.55
CA GLY A 498 3.98 5.76 -3.54
C GLY A 498 5.35 6.21 -4.06
N VAL A 499 5.47 6.60 -5.33
CA VAL A 499 6.72 7.10 -5.95
C VAL A 499 6.65 8.59 -6.31
N GLY A 500 5.51 9.23 -6.12
CA GLY A 500 5.34 10.67 -6.31
C GLY A 500 4.75 11.08 -7.66
N MET A 501 4.36 12.35 -7.74
CA MET A 501 3.73 12.96 -8.90
C MET A 501 4.65 12.88 -10.13
N GLY A 502 4.11 12.41 -11.26
CA GLY A 502 4.84 12.25 -12.51
C GLY A 502 5.54 10.89 -12.70
N TYR A 503 5.56 10.02 -11.66
CA TYR A 503 6.38 8.81 -11.66
C TYR A 503 5.58 7.51 -11.71
N SER A 504 4.26 7.53 -11.59
CA SER A 504 3.43 6.33 -11.77
C SER A 504 1.99 6.63 -12.15
N LEU A 505 1.40 5.69 -12.90
CA LEU A 505 -0.04 5.58 -13.14
C LEU A 505 -0.49 4.18 -12.71
N HIS A 506 -1.61 4.09 -12.01
CA HIS A 506 -2.07 2.80 -11.48
C HIS A 506 -3.58 2.72 -11.33
N ALA A 507 -4.10 1.51 -11.40
CA ALA A 507 -5.51 1.19 -11.29
C ALA A 507 -5.81 0.35 -10.04
N GLY A 508 -6.98 0.56 -9.47
CA GLY A 508 -7.55 -0.23 -8.38
C GLY A 508 -8.89 -0.82 -8.75
N GLN A 509 -9.24 -1.94 -8.14
CA GLN A 509 -10.57 -2.53 -8.22
C GLN A 509 -10.95 -3.19 -6.90
N VAL A 510 -12.25 -3.21 -6.62
CA VAL A 510 -12.82 -3.97 -5.51
C VAL A 510 -14.10 -4.66 -5.98
N THR A 511 -14.29 -5.89 -5.54
CA THR A 511 -15.46 -6.72 -5.81
C THR A 511 -16.02 -7.21 -4.48
N VAL A 512 -17.34 -7.26 -4.35
CA VAL A 512 -18.00 -7.65 -3.10
C VAL A 512 -18.61 -9.04 -3.22
N ALA A 513 -18.25 -9.91 -2.29
CA ALA A 513 -18.86 -11.20 -2.08
C ALA A 513 -20.05 -11.02 -1.12
N ASP A 514 -21.28 -10.92 -1.66
CA ASP A 514 -22.51 -10.66 -0.88
C ASP A 514 -23.47 -11.86 -0.87
N GLY A 515 -23.03 -13.01 -1.36
CA GLY A 515 -23.78 -14.26 -1.38
C GLY A 515 -24.71 -14.43 -2.59
N THR A 516 -24.83 -13.42 -3.47
CA THR A 516 -25.71 -13.47 -4.65
C THR A 516 -25.04 -14.13 -5.86
N GLU A 517 -25.85 -14.61 -6.81
CA GLU A 517 -25.38 -15.15 -8.08
C GLU A 517 -24.72 -14.06 -8.96
N ILE A 518 -25.23 -12.82 -8.86
CA ILE A 518 -24.64 -11.67 -9.55
C ILE A 518 -23.25 -11.40 -9.04
N ALA A 519 -23.05 -11.41 -7.72
CA ALA A 519 -21.72 -11.27 -7.11
C ALA A 519 -20.80 -12.41 -7.55
N ALA A 520 -21.26 -13.67 -7.57
CA ALA A 520 -20.46 -14.80 -8.05
C ALA A 520 -19.98 -14.61 -9.49
N ALA A 521 -20.87 -14.15 -10.38
CA ALA A 521 -20.54 -13.88 -11.78
C ALA A 521 -19.53 -12.73 -11.96
N LYS A 522 -19.66 -11.65 -11.17
CA LYS A 522 -18.72 -10.51 -11.13
C LYS A 522 -17.35 -10.96 -10.63
N ILE A 523 -17.31 -11.65 -9.48
CA ILE A 523 -16.10 -12.18 -8.84
C ILE A 523 -15.31 -13.04 -9.83
N ARG A 524 -15.97 -14.00 -10.47
CA ARG A 524 -15.33 -14.89 -11.44
C ARG A 524 -14.65 -14.13 -12.57
N ARG A 525 -15.33 -13.14 -13.17
CA ARG A 525 -14.76 -12.33 -14.26
C ARG A 525 -13.63 -11.44 -13.79
N VAL A 526 -13.87 -10.63 -12.76
CA VAL A 526 -12.91 -9.63 -12.27
C VAL A 526 -11.65 -10.32 -11.77
N LEU A 527 -11.77 -11.34 -10.93
CA LEU A 527 -10.62 -11.97 -10.27
C LEU A 527 -9.84 -12.95 -11.20
N ASN A 528 -10.33 -13.22 -12.40
CA ASN A 528 -9.54 -13.84 -13.47
C ASN A 528 -8.94 -12.79 -14.42
N ASN A 529 -9.72 -11.81 -14.88
CA ASN A 529 -9.28 -10.85 -15.89
C ASN A 529 -8.22 -9.89 -15.36
N ASP A 530 -8.35 -9.46 -14.11
CA ASP A 530 -7.42 -8.54 -13.47
C ASP A 530 -5.98 -9.10 -13.39
N PRO A 531 -5.70 -10.25 -12.76
CA PRO A 531 -4.37 -10.87 -12.80
C PRO A 531 -4.01 -11.41 -14.19
N GLY A 532 -4.99 -11.81 -15.00
CA GLY A 532 -4.77 -12.26 -16.38
C GLY A 532 -4.12 -11.20 -17.25
N LEU A 533 -4.55 -9.93 -17.12
CA LEU A 533 -3.90 -8.82 -17.83
C LEU A 533 -2.44 -8.62 -17.40
N GLY A 534 -2.11 -8.91 -16.14
CA GLY A 534 -0.74 -8.89 -15.66
C GLY A 534 0.13 -9.95 -16.32
N VAL A 535 -0.40 -11.17 -16.47
CA VAL A 535 0.28 -12.24 -17.23
C VAL A 535 0.48 -11.82 -18.69
N VAL A 536 -0.56 -11.28 -19.34
CA VAL A 536 -0.48 -10.79 -20.73
C VAL A 536 0.61 -9.73 -20.89
N ARG A 537 0.64 -8.72 -20.01
CA ARG A 537 1.66 -7.66 -20.05
C ARG A 537 3.09 -8.20 -19.99
N HIS A 538 3.34 -9.17 -19.09
CA HIS A 538 4.66 -9.77 -18.96
C HIS A 538 4.98 -10.71 -20.13
N ALA A 539 3.98 -11.43 -20.66
CA ALA A 539 4.14 -12.25 -21.86
C ALA A 539 4.48 -11.40 -23.11
N ASP A 540 3.81 -10.25 -23.26
CA ASP A 540 4.05 -9.28 -24.33
C ASP A 540 5.48 -8.69 -24.23
N ALA A 541 5.95 -8.42 -23.01
CA ALA A 541 7.31 -7.96 -22.75
C ALA A 541 8.39 -9.05 -22.96
N GLY A 542 8.03 -10.27 -23.29
CA GLY A 542 8.95 -11.36 -23.65
C GLY A 542 9.37 -12.28 -22.49
N TYR A 543 8.72 -12.21 -21.32
CA TYR A 543 9.00 -13.14 -20.22
C TYR A 543 8.48 -14.54 -20.53
N GLU A 544 9.36 -15.52 -20.71
CA GLU A 544 9.02 -16.91 -21.05
C GLU A 544 8.05 -17.53 -20.03
N LEU A 545 8.28 -17.31 -18.73
CA LEU A 545 7.40 -17.80 -17.68
C LEU A 545 5.95 -17.27 -17.83
N ALA A 546 5.79 -16.01 -18.24
CA ALA A 546 4.47 -15.43 -18.46
C ALA A 546 3.80 -15.98 -19.72
N GLN A 547 4.58 -16.22 -20.80
CA GLN A 547 4.09 -16.87 -22.02
C GLN A 547 3.62 -18.30 -21.75
N GLN A 548 4.40 -19.06 -20.96
CA GLN A 548 4.01 -20.40 -20.53
C GLN A 548 2.74 -20.35 -19.67
N THR A 549 2.69 -19.44 -18.68
CA THR A 549 1.50 -19.26 -17.82
C THR A 549 0.26 -18.93 -18.64
N ALA A 550 0.38 -18.00 -19.60
CA ALA A 550 -0.74 -17.65 -20.49
C ALA A 550 -1.27 -18.87 -21.26
N LYS A 551 -0.37 -19.68 -21.80
CA LYS A 551 -0.71 -20.90 -22.52
C LYS A 551 -1.41 -21.93 -21.60
N GLU A 552 -0.84 -22.20 -20.43
CA GLU A 552 -1.38 -23.14 -19.45
C GLU A 552 -2.76 -22.73 -18.92
N LYS A 553 -2.98 -21.41 -18.76
CA LYS A 553 -4.25 -20.84 -18.29
C LYS A 553 -5.25 -20.56 -19.43
N GLY A 554 -4.90 -20.86 -20.67
CA GLY A 554 -5.77 -20.69 -21.83
C GLY A 554 -6.07 -19.23 -22.19
N ILE A 555 -5.15 -18.30 -21.87
CA ILE A 555 -5.29 -16.89 -22.28
C ILE A 555 -4.97 -16.79 -23.77
N HIS A 556 -5.91 -16.26 -24.55
CA HIS A 556 -5.70 -15.99 -25.96
C HIS A 556 -4.92 -14.68 -26.14
N ILE A 557 -3.67 -14.78 -26.59
CA ILE A 557 -2.81 -13.64 -26.96
C ILE A 557 -2.67 -13.65 -28.48
N PRO A 558 -3.31 -12.74 -29.23
CA PRO A 558 -3.34 -12.80 -30.70
C PRO A 558 -1.97 -12.73 -31.37
N MET A 559 -1.01 -12.04 -30.76
CA MET A 559 0.35 -11.84 -31.28
C MET A 559 1.37 -12.85 -30.74
N ALA A 560 1.01 -13.69 -29.77
CA ALA A 560 1.87 -14.81 -29.40
C ALA A 560 1.87 -15.81 -30.56
N GLY A 561 2.99 -15.98 -31.23
CA GLY A 561 3.13 -16.87 -32.39
C GLY A 561 2.58 -18.28 -32.07
N ASN A 562 1.92 -18.88 -33.05
CA ASN A 562 1.39 -20.25 -33.01
C ASN A 562 2.52 -21.28 -32.82
#